data_d27a7a00c9b759095d95a3f87fa1a93a
#
_entry.id   d27a7a00c9b759095d95a3f87fa1a93a
#
_cell.length_a   1.000
_cell.length_b   1.000
_cell.length_c   1.000
_cell.angle_alpha   90.00
_cell.angle_beta   90.00
_cell.angle_gamma   90.00
#
_symmetry.space_group_name_H-M   'P 1'
#
loop_
_entity.id
_entity.type
_entity.pdbx_description
1 polymer ?
#
loop_
_entity_poly.entity_id
_entity_poly.type
_entity_poly.pdbx_seq_one_letter_code
_entity_poly.pdbx_strand_id
1 'polypeptide(L)'
;MENRYKSMPSMVVAEKEKTQEWCRQVLNAITSYMGAEGGTYHSTRAKDIRNYQIYNGVLSQGDYSYITEQYGLTYPARLVNYPIIAPKIDLLIGEELRRPIDMKVTTVNKAAVIRKHDHKVGLMMKSLLQDFHAEMQEEMNIDVLAEGQGMPIPEDIETYMKYNYREMIEETAQDGLEYVTNRYNIKDVFKEGFRDLLITGKEFYKVNIQNGDPYARRIDPRNIVFDDSFHSDYLDDASWVGEERWLSINEINDEYKDSLTTDDLLELDKMRNLYLGGDLANYNSSFEWVDVAHGREARIRVVSCEWKSLRAIKFKLSDNKYDPSRPFRKMVKDTYRKRKGETVETKWVDDVWEATLIGGKILVNARRRDNQVRSIDDPGKTPLSYVGCIKGNTTGATASLVDLLDNIQMLYNIVVYQIELAMARSGGKAVVYDVSQLPTNVGMDIQQVLYHLKTDGIIPINSKDEGNQMSSFNQFQQIDFTLSQSVQQLINLKVMLEDMAGQISGVTKQREGAVGQYEYVGNVQRSVVQSATITESWFYSHGEAKQRVLERLCNLMKVAWAGGKKAGMILGDGAYKFLNVMP
;
A
#
# COMPACT_ATOMS: atom_id res chain seq x y z
N MET A 1 32.15 8.54 16.87
CA MET A 1 30.72 8.19 16.75
C MET A 1 30.63 6.70 17.03
N GLU A 2 30.29 6.33 18.27
CA GLU A 2 30.03 4.94 18.61
C GLU A 2 28.83 4.45 17.82
N ASN A 3 28.96 3.22 17.29
CA ASN A 3 27.94 2.55 16.48
C ASN A 3 26.61 2.53 17.26
N ARG A 4 25.71 3.46 16.98
CA ARG A 4 24.39 3.58 17.64
C ARG A 4 23.45 2.42 17.29
N TYR A 5 23.83 1.58 16.33
CA TYR A 5 23.07 0.41 15.93
C TYR A 5 23.61 -0.84 16.61
N LYS A 6 22.74 -1.56 17.31
CA LYS A 6 23.08 -2.91 17.76
C LYS A 6 23.17 -3.80 16.53
N SER A 7 24.29 -4.49 16.35
CA SER A 7 24.45 -5.40 15.23
C SER A 7 23.49 -6.58 15.33
N MET A 8 22.90 -6.97 14.19
CA MET A 8 22.11 -8.19 14.09
C MET A 8 22.97 -9.39 14.50
N PRO A 9 22.49 -10.31 15.36
CA PRO A 9 23.17 -11.55 15.65
C PRO A 9 23.24 -12.44 14.40
N SER A 10 24.14 -13.42 14.39
CA SER A 10 24.25 -14.37 13.27
C SER A 10 22.94 -15.11 13.04
N MET A 11 22.51 -15.19 11.78
CA MET A 11 21.33 -15.95 11.37
C MET A 11 21.66 -17.41 11.06
N VAL A 12 22.97 -17.74 10.92
CA VAL A 12 23.47 -19.09 10.68
C VAL A 12 23.89 -19.70 12.01
N VAL A 13 22.91 -20.10 12.81
CA VAL A 13 23.11 -20.63 14.16
C VAL A 13 22.42 -21.98 14.27
N ALA A 14 22.98 -22.89 15.06
CA ALA A 14 22.33 -24.18 15.31
C ALA A 14 20.98 -24.02 16.01
N GLU A 15 20.02 -24.89 15.69
CA GLU A 15 18.63 -24.77 16.22
C GLU A 15 18.59 -24.71 17.76
N LYS A 16 19.52 -25.37 18.43
CA LYS A 16 19.62 -25.34 19.89
C LYS A 16 20.10 -24.01 20.48
N GLU A 17 20.77 -23.20 19.68
CA GLU A 17 21.29 -21.89 20.07
C GLU A 17 20.29 -20.76 19.80
N LYS A 18 19.24 -21.05 19.04
CA LYS A 18 18.12 -20.13 18.77
C LYS A 18 17.19 -20.07 19.98
N THR A 19 17.67 -19.50 21.07
CA THR A 19 16.95 -19.35 22.33
C THR A 19 16.10 -18.07 22.34
N GLN A 20 15.28 -17.91 23.38
CA GLN A 20 14.54 -16.65 23.60
C GLN A 20 15.47 -15.43 23.68
N GLU A 21 16.68 -15.61 24.24
CA GLU A 21 17.67 -14.54 24.32
C GLU A 21 18.19 -14.14 22.93
N TRP A 22 18.42 -15.12 22.04
CA TRP A 22 18.76 -14.84 20.64
C TRP A 22 17.62 -14.06 19.93
N CYS A 23 16.36 -14.45 20.12
CA CYS A 23 15.21 -13.71 19.60
C CYS A 23 15.15 -12.28 20.14
N ARG A 24 15.42 -12.10 21.44
CA ARG A 24 15.49 -10.78 22.08
C ARG A 24 16.60 -9.91 21.48
N GLN A 25 17.76 -10.49 21.18
CA GLN A 25 18.86 -9.76 20.53
C GLN A 25 18.48 -9.30 19.12
N VAL A 26 17.82 -10.14 18.33
CA VAL A 26 17.29 -9.76 17.01
C VAL A 26 16.29 -8.60 17.12
N LEU A 27 15.31 -8.71 18.02
CA LEU A 27 14.33 -7.65 18.24
C LEU A 27 14.97 -6.34 18.72
N ASN A 28 15.95 -6.43 19.62
CA ASN A 28 16.68 -5.26 20.09
C ASN A 28 17.48 -4.58 18.96
N ALA A 29 17.99 -5.35 18.00
CA ALA A 29 18.66 -4.78 16.83
C ALA A 29 17.66 -4.04 15.93
N ILE A 30 16.50 -4.66 15.64
CA ILE A 30 15.43 -4.06 14.83
C ILE A 30 14.85 -2.82 15.52
N THR A 31 14.55 -2.88 16.82
CA THR A 31 14.03 -1.73 17.56
C THR A 31 15.06 -0.60 17.68
N SER A 32 16.34 -0.93 17.78
CA SER A 32 17.42 0.06 17.71
C SER A 32 17.50 0.75 16.34
N TYR A 33 17.27 0.02 15.26
CA TYR A 33 17.16 0.59 13.90
C TYR A 33 15.96 1.53 13.80
N MET A 34 14.81 1.17 14.38
CA MET A 34 13.62 2.01 14.44
C MET A 34 13.82 3.28 15.29
N GLY A 35 14.55 3.20 16.39
CA GLY A 35 14.79 4.30 17.33
C GLY A 35 15.93 5.25 16.96
N ALA A 36 16.65 4.98 15.87
CA ALA A 36 17.78 5.81 15.46
C ALA A 36 17.31 7.16 14.89
N GLU A 37 17.49 8.23 15.63
CA GLU A 37 17.22 9.59 15.18
C GLU A 37 17.99 9.92 13.89
N GLY A 38 17.29 10.42 12.87
CA GLY A 38 17.86 10.73 11.55
C GLY A 38 18.18 9.48 10.71
N GLY A 39 17.78 8.29 11.14
CA GLY A 39 17.91 7.05 10.34
C GLY A 39 16.91 6.98 9.19
N THR A 40 17.15 6.03 8.27
CA THR A 40 16.33 5.81 7.07
C THR A 40 14.85 5.59 7.44
N TYR A 41 14.57 4.84 8.50
CA TYR A 41 13.20 4.59 8.96
C TYR A 41 12.45 5.88 9.33
N HIS A 42 13.06 6.75 10.15
CA HIS A 42 12.42 8.00 10.57
C HIS A 42 12.20 8.97 9.41
N SER A 43 13.18 9.12 8.52
CA SER A 43 13.06 10.00 7.36
C SER A 43 11.97 9.52 6.40
N THR A 44 11.90 8.21 6.16
CA THR A 44 10.89 7.59 5.30
C THR A 44 9.50 7.71 5.92
N ARG A 45 9.36 7.43 7.23
CA ARG A 45 8.09 7.57 7.96
C ARG A 45 7.60 9.01 7.96
N ALA A 46 8.48 9.99 8.19
CA ALA A 46 8.14 11.41 8.15
C ALA A 46 7.63 11.82 6.77
N LYS A 47 8.28 11.33 5.71
CA LYS A 47 7.84 11.52 4.32
C LYS A 47 6.45 10.91 4.08
N ASP A 48 6.23 9.68 4.51
CA ASP A 48 4.94 9.00 4.36
C ASP A 48 3.82 9.74 5.11
N ILE A 49 4.08 10.22 6.34
CA ILE A 49 3.12 11.05 7.11
C ILE A 49 2.80 12.34 6.35
N ARG A 50 3.81 13.03 5.83
CA ARG A 50 3.62 14.24 5.02
C ARG A 50 2.76 13.97 3.78
N ASN A 51 2.99 12.88 3.07
CA ASN A 51 2.23 12.52 1.88
C ASN A 51 0.75 12.28 2.20
N TYR A 52 0.44 11.62 3.32
CA TYR A 52 -0.95 11.48 3.79
C TYR A 52 -1.56 12.83 4.18
N GLN A 53 -0.81 13.73 4.79
CA GLN A 53 -1.28 15.08 5.12
C GLN A 53 -1.65 15.85 3.84
N ILE A 54 -0.78 15.80 2.82
CA ILE A 54 -1.03 16.45 1.52
C ILE A 54 -2.28 15.87 0.85
N TYR A 55 -2.41 14.54 0.81
CA TYR A 55 -3.60 13.88 0.28
C TYR A 55 -4.88 14.28 1.02
N ASN A 56 -4.82 14.36 2.35
CA ASN A 56 -5.96 14.78 3.19
C ASN A 56 -6.21 16.30 3.17
N GLY A 57 -5.45 17.06 2.40
CA GLY A 57 -5.63 18.50 2.29
C GLY A 57 -5.12 19.31 3.48
N VAL A 58 -4.29 18.73 4.33
CA VAL A 58 -3.68 19.42 5.47
C VAL A 58 -2.50 20.25 4.99
N LEU A 59 -2.54 21.57 5.23
CA LEU A 59 -1.42 22.46 4.95
C LEU A 59 -0.35 22.36 6.03
N SER A 60 0.88 22.15 5.61
CA SER A 60 2.04 22.37 6.47
C SER A 60 2.34 23.88 6.54
N GLN A 61 2.13 24.51 7.69
CA GLN A 61 2.41 25.94 7.85
C GLN A 61 3.88 26.28 7.55
N GLY A 62 4.80 25.39 7.88
CA GLY A 62 6.23 25.58 7.62
C GLY A 62 6.57 25.75 6.13
N ASP A 63 5.87 25.07 5.23
CA ASP A 63 6.13 25.13 3.79
C ASP A 63 5.77 26.49 3.17
N TYR A 64 4.91 27.28 3.84
CA TYR A 64 4.42 28.57 3.35
C TYR A 64 4.80 29.74 4.27
N SER A 65 5.62 29.55 5.29
CA SER A 65 5.99 30.55 6.29
C SER A 65 6.63 31.80 5.64
N TYR A 66 7.44 31.60 4.59
CA TYR A 66 8.08 32.68 3.84
C TYR A 66 7.08 33.63 3.15
N ILE A 67 5.82 33.20 2.96
CA ILE A 67 4.76 34.03 2.35
C ILE A 67 3.87 34.64 3.43
N THR A 68 3.62 33.93 4.52
CA THR A 68 2.61 34.29 5.53
C THR A 68 3.17 35.07 6.71
N GLU A 69 4.45 34.93 7.02
CA GLU A 69 5.09 35.49 8.22
C GLU A 69 5.93 36.74 7.97
N GLN A 70 5.84 37.38 6.80
CA GLN A 70 6.57 38.61 6.58
C GLN A 70 6.06 39.76 7.51
N TYR A 71 6.90 40.14 8.44
CA TYR A 71 6.73 41.33 9.29
C TYR A 71 5.61 41.32 10.35
N GLY A 72 5.06 40.14 10.73
CA GLY A 72 4.03 40.09 11.77
C GLY A 72 2.70 40.77 11.42
N LEU A 73 2.47 41.08 10.14
CA LEU A 73 1.27 41.72 9.64
C LEU A 73 0.25 40.71 9.17
N THR A 74 -1.01 40.86 9.52
CA THR A 74 -2.11 40.05 8.98
C THR A 74 -2.46 40.50 7.56
N TYR A 75 -2.30 39.59 6.61
CA TYR A 75 -2.70 39.84 5.23
C TYR A 75 -4.22 39.70 5.05
N PRO A 76 -4.83 40.43 4.12
CA PRO A 76 -6.27 40.38 3.85
C PRO A 76 -6.73 39.08 3.17
N ALA A 77 -5.82 38.21 2.75
CA ALA A 77 -6.12 36.90 2.15
C ALA A 77 -5.72 35.76 3.09
N ARG A 78 -6.47 34.67 3.06
CA ARG A 78 -6.22 33.48 3.86
C ARG A 78 -5.63 32.38 2.97
N LEU A 79 -4.51 31.80 3.42
CA LEU A 79 -3.96 30.64 2.73
C LEU A 79 -4.84 29.42 3.03
N VAL A 80 -5.49 28.89 1.99
CA VAL A 80 -6.34 27.71 2.04
C VAL A 80 -5.78 26.66 1.09
N ASN A 81 -5.88 25.38 1.45
CA ASN A 81 -5.50 24.30 0.57
C ASN A 81 -6.62 23.99 -0.43
N TYR A 82 -6.25 23.96 -1.69
CA TYR A 82 -7.11 23.51 -2.79
C TYR A 82 -6.53 22.20 -3.35
N PRO A 83 -6.92 21.02 -2.84
CA PRO A 83 -6.27 19.76 -3.16
C PRO A 83 -6.56 19.37 -4.61
N ILE A 84 -5.54 19.41 -5.47
CA ILE A 84 -5.62 18.93 -6.86
C ILE A 84 -5.13 17.48 -6.99
N ILE A 85 -4.43 16.96 -5.98
CA ILE A 85 -3.86 15.60 -5.96
C ILE A 85 -4.92 14.57 -5.61
N ALA A 86 -5.72 14.82 -4.57
CA ALA A 86 -6.69 13.86 -4.05
C ALA A 86 -7.70 13.36 -5.11
N PRO A 87 -8.34 14.23 -5.92
CA PRO A 87 -9.26 13.77 -6.96
C PRO A 87 -8.61 12.86 -8.01
N LYS A 88 -7.32 13.09 -8.33
CA LYS A 88 -6.58 12.28 -9.28
C LYS A 88 -6.30 10.87 -8.73
N ILE A 89 -5.93 10.78 -7.45
CA ILE A 89 -5.75 9.51 -6.75
C ILE A 89 -7.09 8.77 -6.66
N ASP A 90 -8.16 9.45 -6.27
CA ASP A 90 -9.48 8.86 -6.12
C ASP A 90 -10.05 8.32 -7.44
N LEU A 91 -9.75 9.00 -8.57
CA LEU A 91 -10.09 8.51 -9.89
C LEU A 91 -9.38 7.18 -10.20
N LEU A 92 -8.08 7.09 -9.93
CA LEU A 92 -7.31 5.86 -10.14
C LEU A 92 -7.80 4.72 -9.24
N ILE A 93 -8.16 5.01 -7.99
CA ILE A 93 -8.79 4.03 -7.08
C ILE A 93 -10.13 3.57 -7.66
N GLY A 94 -10.94 4.48 -8.21
CA GLY A 94 -12.19 4.15 -8.88
C GLY A 94 -12.01 3.27 -10.12
N GLU A 95 -10.95 3.46 -10.87
CA GLU A 95 -10.59 2.61 -12.01
C GLU A 95 -10.15 1.21 -11.56
N GLU A 96 -9.37 1.10 -10.47
CA GLU A 96 -8.98 -0.18 -9.91
C GLU A 96 -10.19 -1.00 -9.44
N LEU A 97 -11.17 -0.36 -8.82
CA LEU A 97 -12.40 -1.02 -8.38
C LEU A 97 -13.23 -1.61 -9.53
N ARG A 98 -13.08 -1.08 -10.74
CA ARG A 98 -13.74 -1.60 -11.95
C ARG A 98 -12.99 -2.76 -12.58
N ARG A 99 -11.71 -2.95 -12.25
CA ARG A 99 -10.92 -4.07 -12.75
C ARG A 99 -11.32 -5.35 -12.01
N PRO A 100 -11.76 -6.40 -12.71
CA PRO A 100 -12.10 -7.66 -12.06
C PRO A 100 -10.85 -8.30 -11.46
N ILE A 101 -11.00 -8.94 -10.31
CA ILE A 101 -9.98 -9.84 -9.78
C ILE A 101 -10.18 -11.17 -10.50
N ASP A 102 -9.50 -11.34 -11.63
CA ASP A 102 -9.59 -12.57 -12.43
C ASP A 102 -8.55 -13.56 -11.88
N MET A 103 -9.03 -14.58 -11.19
CA MET A 103 -8.21 -15.59 -10.53
C MET A 103 -8.45 -16.95 -11.16
N LYS A 104 -7.38 -17.60 -11.63
CA LYS A 104 -7.43 -18.99 -12.07
C LYS A 104 -6.41 -19.81 -11.29
N VAL A 105 -6.89 -20.76 -10.49
CA VAL A 105 -6.03 -21.69 -9.77
C VAL A 105 -5.72 -22.88 -10.68
N THR A 106 -4.43 -23.19 -10.81
CA THR A 106 -3.94 -24.37 -11.53
C THR A 106 -3.09 -25.23 -10.61
N THR A 107 -3.24 -26.55 -10.70
CA THR A 107 -2.46 -27.47 -9.88
C THR A 107 -1.10 -27.75 -10.51
N VAL A 108 -0.05 -27.76 -9.68
CA VAL A 108 1.31 -28.17 -10.02
C VAL A 108 1.59 -29.59 -9.50
N ASN A 109 0.62 -30.21 -8.82
CA ASN A 109 0.76 -31.56 -8.28
C ASN A 109 0.94 -32.56 -9.41
N LYS A 110 2.07 -33.31 -9.38
CA LYS A 110 2.42 -34.28 -10.42
C LYS A 110 1.32 -35.30 -10.71
N ALA A 111 0.62 -35.78 -9.67
CA ALA A 111 -0.47 -36.75 -9.85
C ALA A 111 -1.67 -36.14 -10.59
N ALA A 112 -2.01 -34.88 -10.28
CA ALA A 112 -3.12 -34.18 -10.95
C ALA A 112 -2.74 -33.80 -12.40
N VAL A 113 -1.50 -33.41 -12.64
CA VAL A 113 -1.00 -33.15 -14.00
C VAL A 113 -1.02 -34.40 -14.86
N ILE A 114 -0.66 -35.56 -14.30
CA ILE A 114 -0.76 -36.87 -15.02
C ILE A 114 -2.22 -37.18 -15.33
N ARG A 115 -3.15 -37.07 -14.37
CA ARG A 115 -4.59 -37.30 -14.63
C ARG A 115 -5.15 -36.37 -15.68
N LYS A 116 -4.75 -35.10 -15.69
CA LYS A 116 -5.14 -34.12 -16.70
C LYS A 116 -4.62 -34.50 -18.08
N HIS A 117 -3.40 -35.00 -18.13
CA HIS A 117 -2.81 -35.51 -19.38
C HIS A 117 -3.53 -36.77 -19.84
N ASP A 118 -3.77 -37.75 -18.94
CA ASP A 118 -4.47 -39.01 -19.27
C ASP A 118 -5.90 -38.72 -19.75
N HIS A 119 -6.58 -37.74 -19.16
CA HIS A 119 -7.90 -37.30 -19.61
C HIS A 119 -7.83 -36.71 -21.05
N LYS A 120 -6.83 -35.84 -21.32
CA LYS A 120 -6.60 -35.30 -22.69
C LYS A 120 -6.35 -36.42 -23.71
N VAL A 121 -5.48 -37.36 -23.37
CA VAL A 121 -5.20 -38.53 -24.21
C VAL A 121 -6.45 -39.39 -24.43
N GLY A 122 -7.25 -39.59 -23.38
CA GLY A 122 -8.52 -40.31 -23.47
C GLY A 122 -9.54 -39.64 -24.40
N LEU A 123 -9.64 -38.29 -24.38
CA LEU A 123 -10.48 -37.55 -25.31
C LEU A 123 -9.97 -37.64 -26.76
N MET A 124 -8.65 -37.54 -26.97
CA MET A 124 -8.03 -37.69 -28.28
C MET A 124 -8.23 -39.11 -28.84
N MET A 125 -8.07 -40.16 -28.01
CA MET A 125 -8.37 -41.54 -28.43
C MET A 125 -9.83 -41.74 -28.81
N LYS A 126 -10.75 -41.14 -28.03
CA LYS A 126 -12.18 -41.22 -28.35
C LYS A 126 -12.50 -40.51 -29.68
N SER A 127 -11.90 -39.35 -29.94
CA SER A 127 -12.03 -38.68 -31.25
C SER A 127 -11.52 -39.54 -32.41
N LEU A 128 -10.32 -40.12 -32.29
CA LEU A 128 -9.74 -41.00 -33.30
C LEU A 128 -10.58 -42.26 -33.54
N LEU A 129 -11.13 -42.87 -32.48
CA LEU A 129 -12.03 -44.02 -32.61
C LEU A 129 -13.33 -43.63 -33.32
N GLN A 130 -13.81 -42.42 -33.14
CA GLN A 130 -15.02 -41.91 -33.77
C GLN A 130 -14.78 -41.66 -35.28
N ASP A 131 -13.64 -41.07 -35.63
CA ASP A 131 -13.23 -40.91 -37.03
C ASP A 131 -13.09 -42.25 -37.72
N PHE A 132 -12.47 -43.24 -37.06
CA PHE A 132 -12.37 -44.62 -37.55
C PHE A 132 -13.74 -45.29 -37.68
N HIS A 133 -14.66 -45.07 -36.73
CA HIS A 133 -16.03 -45.59 -36.84
C HIS A 133 -16.82 -44.92 -37.96
N ALA A 134 -16.65 -43.64 -38.21
CA ALA A 134 -17.27 -42.92 -39.30
C ALA A 134 -16.77 -43.44 -40.67
N GLU A 135 -15.46 -43.67 -40.82
CA GLU A 135 -14.88 -44.29 -42.01
C GLU A 135 -15.41 -45.71 -42.23
N MET A 136 -15.51 -46.54 -41.16
CA MET A 136 -16.08 -47.90 -41.26
C MET A 136 -17.57 -47.89 -41.60
N GLN A 137 -18.32 -46.92 -41.11
CA GLN A 137 -19.74 -46.76 -41.42
C GLN A 137 -19.96 -46.37 -42.87
N GLU A 138 -19.11 -45.50 -43.44
CA GLU A 138 -19.14 -45.15 -44.86
C GLU A 138 -18.76 -46.34 -45.77
N GLU A 139 -17.75 -47.14 -45.37
CA GLU A 139 -17.30 -48.27 -46.20
C GLU A 139 -18.18 -49.51 -46.06
N MET A 140 -18.73 -49.84 -44.90
CA MET A 140 -19.44 -51.07 -44.60
C MET A 140 -20.97 -50.95 -44.45
N ASN A 141 -21.50 -49.72 -44.42
CA ASN A 141 -22.91 -49.45 -44.26
C ASN A 141 -23.54 -50.12 -43.01
N ILE A 142 -22.78 -50.26 -41.94
CA ILE A 142 -23.19 -50.87 -40.68
C ILE A 142 -23.35 -49.75 -39.62
N ASP A 143 -24.59 -49.57 -39.15
CA ASP A 143 -24.90 -48.60 -38.07
C ASP A 143 -24.55 -49.21 -36.71
N VAL A 144 -23.36 -48.92 -36.19
CA VAL A 144 -22.82 -49.56 -34.95
C VAL A 144 -22.98 -48.69 -33.72
N LEU A 145 -23.43 -47.45 -33.85
CA LEU A 145 -23.53 -46.54 -32.71
C LEU A 145 -24.95 -46.00 -32.52
N ALA A 146 -25.48 -46.22 -31.34
CA ALA A 146 -26.61 -45.47 -30.83
C ALA A 146 -26.29 -43.96 -30.77
N GLU A 147 -27.26 -43.13 -31.11
CA GLU A 147 -27.21 -41.66 -31.04
C GLU A 147 -26.51 -41.16 -29.76
N GLY A 148 -25.25 -40.83 -29.85
CA GLY A 148 -24.46 -40.26 -28.79
C GLY A 148 -23.80 -38.99 -29.26
N GLN A 149 -23.99 -37.92 -28.51
CA GLN A 149 -23.46 -36.57 -28.67
C GLN A 149 -22.17 -36.51 -29.47
N GLY A 150 -22.16 -35.72 -30.57
CA GLY A 150 -20.98 -35.47 -31.38
C GLY A 150 -19.76 -35.15 -30.52
N MET A 151 -18.67 -35.88 -30.69
CA MET A 151 -17.46 -35.66 -29.92
C MET A 151 -16.64 -34.50 -30.51
N PRO A 152 -15.91 -33.74 -29.67
CA PRO A 152 -15.20 -32.56 -30.10
C PRO A 152 -14.05 -32.91 -31.05
N ILE A 153 -13.85 -32.08 -32.08
CA ILE A 153 -12.70 -32.09 -32.98
C ILE A 153 -11.40 -31.90 -32.18
N PRO A 154 -10.22 -32.38 -32.61
CA PRO A 154 -8.95 -32.21 -31.86
C PRO A 154 -8.63 -30.80 -31.44
N GLU A 155 -8.94 -29.78 -32.24
CA GLU A 155 -8.78 -28.36 -31.90
C GLU A 155 -9.73 -27.92 -30.78
N ASP A 156 -10.95 -28.45 -30.75
CA ASP A 156 -11.91 -28.22 -29.68
C ASP A 156 -11.47 -28.88 -28.37
N ILE A 157 -10.78 -30.04 -28.44
CA ILE A 157 -10.22 -30.71 -27.26
C ILE A 157 -9.16 -29.84 -26.59
N GLU A 158 -8.29 -29.19 -27.36
CA GLU A 158 -7.30 -28.27 -26.77
C GLU A 158 -7.95 -27.05 -26.11
N THR A 159 -8.93 -26.47 -26.77
CA THR A 159 -9.72 -25.37 -26.28
C THR A 159 -10.51 -25.78 -25.03
N TYR A 160 -11.15 -26.92 -25.04
CA TYR A 160 -11.84 -27.47 -23.86
C TYR A 160 -10.91 -27.71 -22.70
N MET A 161 -9.74 -28.33 -22.89
CA MET A 161 -8.74 -28.58 -21.85
C MET A 161 -8.16 -27.31 -21.29
N LYS A 162 -8.06 -26.27 -22.09
CA LYS A 162 -7.51 -24.96 -21.66
C LYS A 162 -8.52 -24.13 -20.87
N TYR A 163 -9.78 -24.11 -21.28
CA TYR A 163 -10.78 -23.19 -20.74
C TYR A 163 -11.84 -23.87 -19.86
N ASN A 164 -12.25 -25.08 -20.19
CA ASN A 164 -13.41 -25.72 -19.56
C ASN A 164 -13.03 -26.83 -18.58
N TYR A 165 -11.99 -27.62 -18.90
CA TYR A 165 -11.59 -28.73 -18.03
C TYR A 165 -10.87 -28.22 -16.78
N ARG A 166 -11.37 -28.60 -15.61
CA ARG A 166 -10.75 -28.34 -14.30
C ARG A 166 -10.67 -29.65 -13.52
N GLU A 167 -9.52 -29.88 -12.90
CA GLU A 167 -9.38 -30.94 -11.90
C GLU A 167 -10.17 -30.56 -10.65
N MET A 168 -10.76 -31.54 -9.98
CA MET A 168 -11.51 -31.31 -8.74
C MET A 168 -10.70 -30.54 -7.68
N ILE A 169 -9.39 -30.73 -7.63
CA ILE A 169 -8.48 -30.01 -6.74
C ILE A 169 -8.41 -28.52 -7.13
N GLU A 170 -8.34 -28.21 -8.42
CA GLU A 170 -8.31 -26.84 -8.95
C GLU A 170 -9.63 -26.13 -8.66
N GLU A 171 -10.75 -26.82 -8.86
CA GLU A 171 -12.09 -26.29 -8.59
C GLU A 171 -12.29 -26.01 -7.07
N THR A 172 -11.96 -27.01 -6.23
CA THR A 172 -12.05 -26.84 -4.77
C THR A 172 -11.16 -25.70 -4.25
N ALA A 173 -9.95 -25.56 -4.80
CA ALA A 173 -9.04 -24.48 -4.41
C ALA A 173 -9.55 -23.11 -4.89
N GLN A 174 -10.14 -23.05 -6.08
CA GLN A 174 -10.77 -21.85 -6.62
C GLN A 174 -11.95 -21.41 -5.74
N ASP A 175 -12.82 -22.35 -5.39
CA ASP A 175 -13.97 -22.11 -4.51
C ASP A 175 -13.54 -21.66 -3.11
N GLY A 176 -12.47 -22.29 -2.59
CA GLY A 176 -11.88 -21.88 -1.31
C GLY A 176 -11.33 -20.46 -1.34
N LEU A 177 -10.65 -20.08 -2.42
CA LEU A 177 -10.10 -18.74 -2.57
C LEU A 177 -11.22 -17.69 -2.71
N GLU A 178 -12.27 -18.02 -3.46
CA GLU A 178 -13.47 -17.18 -3.57
C GLU A 178 -14.18 -17.00 -2.22
N TYR A 179 -14.31 -18.08 -1.45
CA TYR A 179 -14.85 -18.03 -0.08
C TYR A 179 -14.05 -17.08 0.82
N VAL A 180 -12.71 -17.22 0.84
CA VAL A 180 -11.83 -16.37 1.66
C VAL A 180 -11.92 -14.91 1.21
N THR A 181 -11.92 -14.67 -0.10
CA THR A 181 -12.00 -13.32 -0.67
C THR A 181 -13.29 -12.61 -0.28
N ASN A 182 -14.41 -13.31 -0.31
CA ASN A 182 -15.71 -12.74 0.07
C ASN A 182 -15.87 -12.61 1.59
N ARG A 183 -15.44 -13.62 2.35
CA ARG A 183 -15.57 -13.63 3.82
C ARG A 183 -14.80 -12.51 4.50
N TYR A 184 -13.60 -12.21 4.02
CA TYR A 184 -12.69 -11.24 4.62
C TYR A 184 -12.59 -9.93 3.84
N ASN A 185 -13.50 -9.71 2.89
CA ASN A 185 -13.56 -8.48 2.08
C ASN A 185 -12.19 -8.11 1.48
N ILE A 186 -11.48 -9.10 0.92
CA ILE A 186 -10.12 -8.90 0.38
C ILE A 186 -10.08 -7.80 -0.69
N LYS A 187 -11.21 -7.56 -1.39
CA LYS A 187 -11.33 -6.44 -2.36
C LYS A 187 -11.13 -5.08 -1.69
N ASP A 188 -11.71 -4.87 -0.51
CA ASP A 188 -11.53 -3.62 0.24
C ASP A 188 -10.09 -3.49 0.75
N VAL A 189 -9.48 -4.60 1.19
CA VAL A 189 -8.07 -4.65 1.60
C VAL A 189 -7.16 -4.23 0.44
N PHE A 190 -7.41 -4.71 -0.78
CA PHE A 190 -6.65 -4.32 -1.97
C PHE A 190 -6.88 -2.87 -2.37
N LYS A 191 -8.12 -2.38 -2.31
CA LYS A 191 -8.44 -0.97 -2.54
C LYS A 191 -7.65 -0.04 -1.62
N GLU A 192 -7.61 -0.36 -0.34
CA GLU A 192 -6.84 0.42 0.64
C GLU A 192 -5.34 0.34 0.40
N GLY A 193 -4.82 -0.84 0.03
CA GLY A 193 -3.42 -1.01 -0.33
C GLY A 193 -3.03 -0.22 -1.58
N PHE A 194 -3.87 -0.20 -2.61
CA PHE A 194 -3.64 0.60 -3.81
C PHE A 194 -3.61 2.10 -3.51
N ARG A 195 -4.50 2.56 -2.62
CA ARG A 195 -4.46 3.94 -2.12
C ARG A 195 -3.11 4.26 -1.46
N ASP A 196 -2.61 3.35 -0.63
CA ASP A 196 -1.31 3.54 0.03
C ASP A 196 -0.17 3.56 -0.99
N LEU A 197 -0.20 2.68 -1.99
CA LEU A 197 0.78 2.67 -3.08
C LEU A 197 0.82 4.01 -3.83
N LEU A 198 -0.33 4.61 -4.12
CA LEU A 198 -0.38 5.91 -4.80
C LEU A 198 0.11 7.05 -3.91
N ILE A 199 -0.19 7.01 -2.60
CA ILE A 199 0.18 8.08 -1.66
C ILE A 199 1.63 8.00 -1.21
N THR A 200 2.14 6.80 -0.90
CA THR A 200 3.47 6.61 -0.31
C THR A 200 4.48 5.92 -1.24
N GLY A 201 4.02 5.39 -2.37
CA GLY A 201 4.82 4.51 -3.23
C GLY A 201 5.00 3.10 -2.70
N LYS A 202 4.25 2.72 -1.65
CA LYS A 202 4.38 1.44 -0.96
C LYS A 202 3.02 0.89 -0.56
N GLU A 203 2.88 -0.43 -0.66
CA GLU A 203 1.72 -1.16 -0.13
C GLU A 203 2.17 -2.42 0.58
N PHE A 204 1.52 -2.75 1.68
CA PHE A 204 1.88 -3.89 2.51
C PHE A 204 0.65 -4.65 3.01
N TYR A 205 0.78 -5.97 3.01
CA TYR A 205 -0.24 -6.89 3.47
C TYR A 205 0.38 -7.94 4.40
N LYS A 206 -0.37 -8.37 5.40
CA LYS A 206 -0.01 -9.52 6.23
C LYS A 206 -0.98 -10.65 5.95
N VAL A 207 -0.45 -11.81 5.58
CA VAL A 207 -1.22 -13.01 5.29
C VAL A 207 -0.97 -14.05 6.37
N ASN A 208 -2.01 -14.48 7.06
CA ASN A 208 -1.90 -15.44 8.17
C ASN A 208 -3.20 -16.28 8.29
N ILE A 209 -3.27 -17.13 9.31
CA ILE A 209 -4.46 -17.91 9.65
C ILE A 209 -5.10 -17.28 10.90
N GLN A 210 -6.41 -17.02 10.84
CA GLN A 210 -7.20 -16.54 11.96
C GLN A 210 -8.50 -17.34 12.05
N ASN A 211 -8.83 -17.83 13.24
CA ASN A 211 -10.02 -18.63 13.47
C ASN A 211 -10.16 -19.86 12.55
N GLY A 212 -9.02 -20.45 12.17
CA GLY A 212 -8.98 -21.62 11.29
C GLY A 212 -9.12 -21.29 9.79
N ASP A 213 -9.23 -20.03 9.39
CA ASP A 213 -9.28 -19.60 8.00
C ASP A 213 -8.07 -18.73 7.64
N PRO A 214 -7.54 -18.83 6.41
CA PRO A 214 -6.56 -17.89 5.92
C PRO A 214 -7.20 -16.51 5.78
N TYR A 215 -6.46 -15.47 6.11
CA TYR A 215 -6.89 -14.08 5.92
C TYR A 215 -5.73 -13.20 5.49
N ALA A 216 -6.06 -12.07 4.87
CA ALA A 216 -5.11 -11.03 4.57
C ALA A 216 -5.62 -9.70 5.14
N ARG A 217 -4.71 -8.89 5.70
CA ARG A 217 -5.01 -7.54 6.14
C ARG A 217 -4.01 -6.55 5.58
N ARG A 218 -4.46 -5.34 5.35
CA ARG A 218 -3.60 -4.20 5.03
C ARG A 218 -2.73 -3.83 6.23
N ILE A 219 -1.51 -3.39 5.96
CA ILE A 219 -0.63 -2.77 6.93
C ILE A 219 -0.36 -1.33 6.48
N ASP A 220 -0.50 -0.40 7.40
CA ASP A 220 -0.18 1.00 7.14
C ASP A 220 1.33 1.16 6.87
N PRO A 221 1.74 1.76 5.74
CA PRO A 221 3.15 1.96 5.42
C PRO A 221 3.95 2.73 6.47
N ARG A 222 3.29 3.53 7.31
CA ARG A 222 3.92 4.28 8.40
C ARG A 222 4.32 3.41 9.59
N ASN A 223 3.77 2.20 9.67
CA ASN A 223 3.89 1.31 10.82
C ASN A 223 4.70 0.04 10.49
N ILE A 224 5.31 -0.04 9.32
CA ILE A 224 6.13 -1.16 8.91
C ILE A 224 7.60 -0.74 8.81
N VAL A 225 8.48 -1.63 9.24
CA VAL A 225 9.92 -1.53 9.07
C VAL A 225 10.43 -2.80 8.42
N PHE A 226 11.37 -2.70 7.53
CA PHE A 226 11.94 -3.84 6.81
C PHE A 226 13.42 -3.62 6.53
N ASP A 227 14.08 -4.70 6.17
CA ASP A 227 15.45 -4.67 5.69
C ASP A 227 15.52 -3.87 4.39
N ASP A 228 16.31 -2.82 4.34
CA ASP A 228 16.49 -1.92 3.19
C ASP A 228 17.66 -2.34 2.28
N SER A 229 18.30 -3.47 2.58
CA SER A 229 19.48 -3.96 1.83
C SER A 229 19.16 -4.66 0.51
N PHE A 230 17.88 -4.98 0.24
CA PHE A 230 17.49 -5.64 -1.01
C PHE A 230 17.14 -4.65 -2.13
N HIS A 231 17.37 -5.08 -3.37
CA HIS A 231 17.17 -4.27 -4.59
C HIS A 231 15.99 -4.76 -5.45
N SER A 232 14.96 -5.29 -4.84
CA SER A 232 13.72 -5.71 -5.50
C SER A 232 12.59 -4.74 -5.16
N ASP A 233 11.64 -4.57 -6.05
CA ASP A 233 10.41 -3.81 -5.77
C ASP A 233 9.43 -4.60 -4.88
N TYR A 234 9.76 -5.85 -4.53
CA TYR A 234 8.91 -6.72 -3.72
C TYR A 234 9.59 -7.18 -2.44
N LEU A 235 8.81 -7.21 -1.36
CA LEU A 235 9.27 -7.54 -0.01
C LEU A 235 9.71 -9.01 0.16
N ASP A 236 9.50 -9.86 -0.84
CA ASP A 236 9.85 -11.29 -0.78
C ASP A 236 11.34 -11.54 -0.54
N ASP A 237 12.20 -10.62 -0.99
CA ASP A 237 13.65 -10.70 -0.85
C ASP A 237 14.17 -10.14 0.48
N ALA A 238 13.32 -9.47 1.28
CA ALA A 238 13.70 -8.95 2.58
C ALA A 238 14.14 -10.05 3.54
N SER A 239 15.19 -9.79 4.32
CA SER A 239 15.69 -10.72 5.33
C SER A 239 14.87 -10.69 6.61
N TRP A 240 14.30 -9.55 6.94
CA TRP A 240 13.44 -9.34 8.10
C TRP A 240 12.42 -8.23 7.85
N VAL A 241 11.29 -8.33 8.54
CA VAL A 241 10.21 -7.33 8.55
C VAL A 241 9.68 -7.18 9.96
N GLY A 242 9.40 -5.95 10.37
CA GLY A 242 8.77 -5.61 11.64
C GLY A 242 7.55 -4.74 11.44
N GLU A 243 6.56 -4.93 12.28
CA GLU A 243 5.33 -4.14 12.32
C GLU A 243 5.18 -3.49 13.70
N GLU A 244 4.99 -2.19 13.72
CA GLU A 244 4.71 -1.40 14.91
C GLU A 244 3.22 -1.18 15.05
N ARG A 245 2.65 -1.49 16.21
CA ARG A 245 1.25 -1.23 16.54
C ARG A 245 1.12 -0.64 17.92
N TRP A 246 0.13 0.22 18.10
CA TRP A 246 -0.24 0.79 19.40
C TRP A 246 -1.55 0.17 19.84
N LEU A 247 -1.50 -0.70 20.82
CA LEU A 247 -2.64 -1.51 21.28
C LEU A 247 -2.99 -1.17 22.73
N SER A 248 -4.27 -1.23 23.05
CA SER A 248 -4.75 -1.21 24.42
C SER A 248 -4.43 -2.51 25.15
N ILE A 249 -4.47 -2.53 26.47
CA ILE A 249 -4.23 -3.75 27.27
C ILE A 249 -5.23 -4.83 26.93
N ASN A 250 -6.49 -4.46 26.66
CA ASN A 250 -7.54 -5.43 26.31
C ASN A 250 -7.22 -6.09 24.96
N GLU A 251 -6.83 -5.30 23.94
CA GLU A 251 -6.42 -5.81 22.63
C GLU A 251 -5.17 -6.70 22.74
N ILE A 252 -4.21 -6.33 23.59
CA ILE A 252 -3.01 -7.15 23.85
C ILE A 252 -3.40 -8.48 24.50
N ASN A 253 -4.29 -8.44 25.50
CA ASN A 253 -4.73 -9.65 26.17
C ASN A 253 -5.52 -10.57 25.22
N ASP A 254 -6.38 -10.02 24.38
CA ASP A 254 -7.15 -10.82 23.42
C ASP A 254 -6.27 -11.48 22.36
N GLU A 255 -5.24 -10.76 21.88
CA GLU A 255 -4.36 -11.26 20.81
C GLU A 255 -3.28 -12.23 21.33
N TYR A 256 -2.77 -12.00 22.56
CA TYR A 256 -1.61 -12.73 23.11
C TYR A 256 -1.91 -13.54 24.38
N LYS A 257 -3.18 -13.73 24.77
CA LYS A 257 -3.60 -14.40 26.01
C LYS A 257 -2.93 -15.76 26.25
N ASP A 258 -2.70 -16.53 25.17
CA ASP A 258 -2.09 -17.86 25.26
C ASP A 258 -0.57 -17.82 25.48
N SER A 259 0.05 -16.66 25.30
CA SER A 259 1.50 -16.44 25.39
C SER A 259 1.91 -15.56 26.56
N LEU A 260 0.94 -14.87 27.20
CA LEU A 260 1.19 -13.98 28.33
C LEU A 260 1.10 -14.75 29.65
N THR A 261 2.05 -14.49 30.56
CA THR A 261 2.00 -14.98 31.94
C THR A 261 1.25 -13.98 32.84
N THR A 262 0.84 -14.44 34.04
CA THR A 262 0.23 -13.55 35.05
C THR A 262 1.16 -12.40 35.47
N ASP A 263 2.47 -12.65 35.49
CA ASP A 263 3.48 -11.63 35.83
C ASP A 263 3.56 -10.57 34.72
N ASP A 264 3.46 -10.98 33.45
CA ASP A 264 3.43 -10.07 32.32
C ASP A 264 2.18 -9.16 32.35
N LEU A 265 1.02 -9.72 32.71
CA LEU A 265 -0.21 -8.92 32.87
C LEU A 265 -0.09 -7.90 33.99
N LEU A 266 0.53 -8.28 35.11
CA LEU A 266 0.83 -7.35 36.20
C LEU A 266 1.82 -6.25 35.78
N GLU A 267 2.77 -6.58 34.92
CA GLU A 267 3.72 -5.60 34.38
C GLU A 267 3.03 -4.63 33.41
N LEU A 268 2.12 -5.12 32.57
CA LEU A 268 1.30 -4.28 31.69
C LEU A 268 0.41 -3.32 32.50
N ASP A 269 -0.20 -3.81 33.56
CA ASP A 269 -1.03 -2.97 34.45
C ASP A 269 -0.18 -1.92 35.20
N LYS A 270 1.03 -2.28 35.62
CA LYS A 270 2.00 -1.32 36.17
C LYS A 270 2.37 -0.23 35.17
N MET A 271 2.63 -0.58 33.90
CA MET A 271 2.92 0.40 32.84
C MET A 271 1.75 1.37 32.64
N ARG A 272 0.52 0.88 32.68
CA ARG A 272 -0.69 1.70 32.63
C ARG A 272 -0.81 2.61 33.84
N ASN A 273 -0.62 2.08 35.05
CA ASN A 273 -0.83 2.82 36.30
C ASN A 273 0.26 3.88 36.54
N LEU A 274 1.51 3.65 36.14
CA LEU A 274 2.58 4.65 36.14
C LEU A 274 2.19 5.89 35.34
N TYR A 275 1.49 5.68 34.26
CA TYR A 275 1.00 6.78 33.44
C TYR A 275 -0.15 7.55 34.11
N LEU A 276 -1.14 6.85 34.67
CA LEU A 276 -2.30 7.46 35.34
C LEU A 276 -1.93 8.15 36.66
N GLY A 277 -0.82 7.76 37.30
CA GLY A 277 -0.38 8.27 38.58
C GLY A 277 0.38 9.59 38.59
N GLY A 278 0.69 10.16 37.43
CA GLY A 278 1.35 11.49 37.33
C GLY A 278 2.81 11.54 37.78
N ASP A 279 3.45 10.42 38.08
CA ASP A 279 4.87 10.34 38.44
C ASP A 279 5.79 10.38 37.18
N LEU A 280 5.61 11.43 36.40
CA LEU A 280 6.24 11.70 35.11
C LEU A 280 7.76 11.92 35.21
N ALA A 281 8.30 12.24 36.38
CA ALA A 281 9.67 12.74 36.50
C ALA A 281 10.76 11.66 36.51
N ASN A 282 10.43 10.38 36.71
CA ASN A 282 11.45 9.32 36.92
C ASN A 282 11.54 8.24 35.87
N TYR A 283 10.78 8.31 34.76
CA TYR A 283 10.70 7.22 33.78
C TYR A 283 10.88 7.65 32.30
N ASN A 284 11.97 8.29 31.98
CA ASN A 284 12.29 8.69 30.60
C ASN A 284 12.36 7.54 29.57
N SER A 285 12.56 6.29 29.98
CA SER A 285 12.69 5.15 29.07
C SER A 285 11.38 4.40 28.79
N SER A 286 10.35 4.60 29.61
CA SER A 286 9.06 3.91 29.47
C SER A 286 8.06 4.67 28.60
N PHE A 287 8.25 5.97 28.41
CA PHE A 287 7.35 6.83 27.63
C PHE A 287 7.38 6.59 26.13
N GLU A 288 8.49 6.16 25.58
CA GLU A 288 8.58 5.78 24.16
C GLU A 288 7.67 4.60 23.81
N TRP A 289 7.16 3.89 24.81
CA TRP A 289 6.40 2.65 24.64
C TRP A 289 4.91 2.79 25.01
N VAL A 290 4.48 3.95 25.48
CA VAL A 290 3.08 4.23 25.86
C VAL A 290 2.64 5.54 25.24
N ASP A 291 1.59 5.52 24.43
CA ASP A 291 0.98 6.70 23.84
C ASP A 291 -0.39 6.98 24.47
N VAL A 292 -0.64 8.23 24.83
CA VAL A 292 -1.90 8.70 25.42
C VAL A 292 -2.51 9.85 24.64
N ALA A 293 -1.99 10.12 23.48
CA ALA A 293 -2.34 11.29 22.66
C ALA A 293 -3.86 11.48 22.42
N HIS A 294 -4.68 10.48 22.66
CA HIS A 294 -6.13 10.53 22.42
C HIS A 294 -6.99 10.44 23.70
N GLY A 295 -6.40 10.72 24.85
CA GLY A 295 -7.06 11.26 26.04
C GLY A 295 -7.87 10.31 26.91
N ARG A 296 -7.96 9.00 26.63
CA ARG A 296 -8.81 8.12 27.44
C ARG A 296 -8.26 6.72 27.73
N GLU A 297 -7.36 6.19 26.94
CA GLU A 297 -6.81 4.86 27.14
C GLU A 297 -5.32 4.82 26.79
N ALA A 298 -4.50 4.36 27.73
CA ALA A 298 -3.08 4.17 27.46
C ALA A 298 -2.90 3.05 26.41
N ARG A 299 -2.23 3.38 25.32
CA ARG A 299 -1.83 2.41 24.30
C ARG A 299 -0.37 2.06 24.45
N ILE A 300 -0.08 0.78 24.40
CA ILE A 300 1.27 0.24 24.55
C ILE A 300 1.81 -0.09 23.18
N ARG A 301 3.05 0.27 22.92
CA ARG A 301 3.76 -0.05 21.70
C ARG A 301 4.06 -1.54 21.63
N VAL A 302 3.61 -2.17 20.56
CA VAL A 302 3.83 -3.59 20.26
C VAL A 302 4.60 -3.69 18.95
N VAL A 303 5.77 -4.29 18.98
CA VAL A 303 6.63 -4.49 17.82
C VAL A 303 6.68 -5.98 17.51
N SER A 304 6.05 -6.40 16.41
CA SER A 304 6.04 -7.79 15.94
C SER A 304 6.99 -7.93 14.75
N CYS A 305 7.95 -8.81 14.85
CA CYS A 305 8.96 -9.01 13.82
C CYS A 305 8.99 -10.46 13.33
N GLU A 306 9.27 -10.61 12.04
CA GLU A 306 9.61 -11.87 11.40
C GLU A 306 10.97 -11.73 10.71
N TRP A 307 11.79 -12.77 10.76
CA TRP A 307 13.08 -12.81 10.09
C TRP A 307 13.42 -14.19 9.57
N LYS A 308 14.22 -14.23 8.50
CA LYS A 308 14.73 -15.45 7.91
C LYS A 308 15.99 -15.89 8.64
N SER A 309 16.07 -17.17 8.95
CA SER A 309 17.24 -17.80 9.54
C SER A 309 17.51 -19.12 8.86
N LEU A 310 18.76 -19.53 8.73
CA LEU A 310 19.10 -20.77 8.06
C LEU A 310 18.95 -21.97 9.00
N ARG A 311 18.41 -23.06 8.45
CA ARG A 311 18.31 -24.36 9.10
C ARG A 311 18.98 -25.43 8.25
N ALA A 312 19.79 -26.25 8.89
CA ALA A 312 20.39 -27.41 8.24
C ALA A 312 19.44 -28.60 8.29
N ILE A 313 18.99 -29.09 7.13
CA ILE A 313 18.20 -30.32 7.04
C ILE A 313 19.08 -31.45 6.48
N LYS A 314 19.10 -32.59 7.16
CA LYS A 314 19.85 -33.77 6.76
C LYS A 314 18.96 -34.70 5.96
N PHE A 315 19.46 -35.12 4.79
CA PHE A 315 18.83 -36.11 3.94
C PHE A 315 19.72 -37.33 3.84
N LYS A 316 19.14 -38.50 4.12
CA LYS A 316 19.76 -39.77 3.78
C LYS A 316 19.51 -40.05 2.30
N LEU A 317 20.58 -40.27 1.56
CA LEU A 317 20.51 -40.69 0.17
C LEU A 317 20.40 -42.21 0.10
N SER A 318 19.54 -42.73 -0.75
CA SER A 318 19.45 -44.13 -1.11
C SER A 318 19.41 -44.27 -2.64
N ASP A 319 20.03 -45.31 -3.12
CA ASP A 319 20.15 -45.55 -4.54
C ASP A 319 18.76 -45.70 -5.19
N ASN A 320 18.58 -45.00 -6.29
CA ASN A 320 17.40 -45.17 -7.12
C ASN A 320 17.70 -46.19 -8.20
N LYS A 321 17.05 -47.34 -8.11
CA LYS A 321 17.22 -48.47 -9.07
C LYS A 321 16.79 -48.10 -10.49
N TYR A 322 15.93 -47.09 -10.66
CA TYR A 322 15.36 -46.67 -11.93
C TYR A 322 16.12 -45.51 -12.58
N ASP A 323 16.77 -44.67 -11.78
CA ASP A 323 17.57 -43.54 -12.26
C ASP A 323 18.73 -43.27 -11.29
N PRO A 324 19.93 -43.79 -11.60
CA PRO A 324 21.10 -43.60 -10.74
C PRO A 324 21.52 -42.14 -10.55
N SER A 325 21.13 -41.25 -11.48
CA SER A 325 21.44 -39.82 -11.43
C SER A 325 20.57 -39.06 -10.41
N ARG A 326 19.47 -39.67 -9.95
CA ARG A 326 18.50 -39.05 -9.02
C ARG A 326 18.26 -39.96 -7.81
N PRO A 327 19.14 -39.95 -6.80
CA PRO A 327 18.99 -40.74 -5.60
C PRO A 327 17.72 -40.33 -4.83
N PHE A 328 17.08 -41.30 -4.20
CA PHE A 328 15.98 -41.02 -3.28
C PHE A 328 16.49 -40.29 -2.04
N ARG A 329 15.88 -39.17 -1.71
CA ARG A 329 16.19 -38.36 -0.54
C ARG A 329 15.16 -38.58 0.54
N LYS A 330 15.57 -39.17 1.67
CA LYS A 330 14.73 -39.32 2.85
C LYS A 330 15.19 -38.36 3.94
N MET A 331 14.34 -37.45 4.36
CA MET A 331 14.62 -36.55 5.48
C MET A 331 14.84 -37.34 6.77
N VAL A 332 15.90 -37.04 7.49
CA VAL A 332 16.25 -37.67 8.77
C VAL A 332 16.33 -36.60 9.86
N LYS A 333 16.16 -37.02 11.12
CA LYS A 333 16.25 -36.13 12.28
C LYS A 333 17.63 -35.49 12.39
N ASP A 334 17.73 -34.31 12.92
CA ASP A 334 19.03 -33.59 13.10
C ASP A 334 20.00 -34.38 13.96
N THR A 335 19.50 -35.21 14.88
CA THR A 335 20.26 -36.12 15.74
C THR A 335 20.75 -37.38 15.03
N TYR A 336 20.40 -37.58 13.74
CA TYR A 336 20.79 -38.76 12.99
C TYR A 336 22.30 -38.82 12.80
N ARG A 337 22.90 -39.95 13.20
CA ARG A 337 24.29 -40.24 12.96
C ARG A 337 24.44 -41.18 11.76
N LYS A 338 25.31 -40.79 10.83
CA LYS A 338 25.63 -41.55 9.62
C LYS A 338 26.13 -42.96 10.00
N ARG A 339 25.51 -43.99 9.41
CA ARG A 339 25.99 -45.38 9.54
C ARG A 339 27.00 -45.70 8.43
N LYS A 340 27.79 -46.76 8.64
CA LYS A 340 28.78 -47.20 7.64
C LYS A 340 28.08 -47.60 6.35
N GLY A 341 28.45 -46.97 5.22
CA GLY A 341 27.84 -47.22 3.92
C GLY A 341 26.65 -46.31 3.57
N GLU A 342 26.22 -45.39 4.45
CA GLU A 342 25.15 -44.45 4.15
C GLU A 342 25.72 -43.11 3.70
N THR A 343 25.09 -42.48 2.72
CA THR A 343 25.40 -41.10 2.31
C THR A 343 24.38 -40.16 2.90
N VAL A 344 24.83 -39.15 3.63
CA VAL A 344 23.96 -38.11 4.21
C VAL A 344 24.38 -36.77 3.61
N GLU A 345 23.41 -36.11 2.96
CA GLU A 345 23.54 -34.76 2.41
C GLU A 345 22.92 -33.78 3.39
N THR A 346 23.59 -32.68 3.71
CA THR A 346 23.04 -31.59 4.50
C THR A 346 22.68 -30.45 3.56
N LYS A 347 21.42 -30.02 3.56
CA LYS A 347 20.96 -28.84 2.82
C LYS A 347 20.56 -27.75 3.80
N TRP A 348 20.99 -26.54 3.52
CA TRP A 348 20.57 -25.36 4.22
C TRP A 348 19.28 -24.83 3.58
N VAL A 349 18.29 -24.56 4.38
CA VAL A 349 17.00 -24.03 3.96
C VAL A 349 16.60 -22.86 4.83
N ASP A 350 15.87 -21.91 4.27
CA ASP A 350 15.36 -20.79 5.02
C ASP A 350 14.24 -21.24 5.97
N ASP A 351 14.28 -20.71 7.16
CA ASP A 351 13.29 -20.91 8.20
C ASP A 351 12.90 -19.53 8.76
N VAL A 352 11.60 -19.26 8.89
CA VAL A 352 11.11 -18.00 9.41
C VAL A 352 10.88 -18.12 10.91
N TRP A 353 11.43 -17.18 11.64
CA TRP A 353 11.25 -16.99 13.07
C TRP A 353 10.40 -15.75 13.31
N GLU A 354 9.63 -15.78 14.38
CA GLU A 354 8.79 -14.67 14.81
C GLU A 354 9.05 -14.36 16.28
N ALA A 355 8.91 -13.09 16.64
CA ALA A 355 8.81 -12.68 18.02
C ALA A 355 8.14 -11.31 18.11
N THR A 356 7.51 -11.05 19.25
CA THR A 356 6.82 -9.79 19.53
C THR A 356 7.33 -9.22 20.84
N LEU A 357 7.65 -7.93 20.82
CA LEU A 357 8.09 -7.17 21.98
C LEU A 357 6.97 -6.20 22.38
N ILE A 358 6.44 -6.34 23.58
CA ILE A 358 5.37 -5.50 24.13
C ILE A 358 5.98 -4.56 25.17
N GLY A 359 5.72 -3.26 25.03
CA GLY A 359 6.21 -2.22 25.97
C GLY A 359 7.73 -2.20 26.15
N GLY A 360 8.49 -2.70 25.16
CA GLY A 360 9.95 -2.76 25.21
C GLY A 360 10.55 -3.79 26.18
N LYS A 361 9.71 -4.52 26.93
CA LYS A 361 10.17 -5.42 28.00
C LYS A 361 9.67 -6.86 27.83
N ILE A 362 8.40 -7.04 27.56
CA ILE A 362 7.73 -8.35 27.52
C ILE A 362 7.94 -8.99 26.16
N LEU A 363 8.56 -10.15 26.13
CA LEU A 363 8.82 -10.93 24.92
C LEU A 363 7.80 -12.07 24.80
N VAL A 364 6.97 -12.04 23.75
CA VAL A 364 6.00 -13.07 23.44
C VAL A 364 6.23 -13.66 22.06
N ASN A 365 5.73 -14.87 21.83
CA ASN A 365 5.81 -15.57 20.55
C ASN A 365 7.25 -15.71 19.99
N ALA A 366 8.25 -15.76 20.87
CA ALA A 366 9.64 -15.98 20.47
C ALA A 366 9.86 -17.45 20.07
N ARG A 367 9.51 -17.76 18.81
CA ARG A 367 9.52 -19.13 18.30
C ARG A 367 9.73 -19.17 16.80
N ARG A 368 9.99 -20.35 16.31
CA ARG A 368 9.85 -20.63 14.89
C ARG A 368 8.39 -20.42 14.49
N ARG A 369 8.16 -19.66 13.42
CA ARG A 369 6.81 -19.38 12.94
C ARG A 369 6.09 -20.68 12.58
N ASP A 370 4.87 -20.82 13.05
CA ASP A 370 3.97 -21.89 12.66
C ASP A 370 3.45 -21.65 11.22
N ASN A 371 2.94 -22.69 10.58
CA ASN A 371 2.27 -22.60 9.27
C ASN A 371 3.16 -22.07 8.13
N GLN A 372 4.46 -22.36 8.15
CA GLN A 372 5.37 -22.02 7.06
C GLN A 372 5.05 -22.87 5.84
N VAL A 373 4.69 -22.24 4.73
CA VAL A 373 4.47 -22.91 3.46
C VAL A 373 5.61 -22.56 2.51
N ARG A 374 6.28 -23.58 2.00
CA ARG A 374 7.39 -23.44 1.04
C ARG A 374 6.87 -23.43 -0.37
N SER A 375 7.50 -22.67 -1.26
CA SER A 375 7.21 -22.73 -2.68
C SER A 375 7.58 -24.12 -3.23
N ILE A 376 6.80 -24.58 -4.19
CA ILE A 376 7.10 -25.84 -4.92
C ILE A 376 8.31 -25.64 -5.84
N ASP A 377 8.45 -24.44 -6.41
CA ASP A 377 9.53 -24.11 -7.34
C ASP A 377 10.88 -23.99 -6.62
N ASP A 378 10.90 -23.42 -5.42
CA ASP A 378 12.11 -23.34 -4.59
C ASP A 378 11.80 -23.74 -3.13
N PRO A 379 11.88 -25.04 -2.82
CA PRO A 379 11.64 -25.55 -1.46
C PRO A 379 12.70 -25.08 -0.44
N GLY A 380 13.81 -24.50 -0.90
CA GLY A 380 14.85 -23.93 -0.04
C GLY A 380 14.42 -22.61 0.60
N LYS A 381 13.54 -21.85 -0.05
CA LYS A 381 13.08 -20.55 0.40
C LYS A 381 11.74 -20.64 1.13
N THR A 382 11.62 -19.90 2.21
CA THR A 382 10.37 -19.72 2.96
C THR A 382 10.01 -18.24 2.96
N PRO A 383 8.84 -17.87 2.44
CA PRO A 383 8.41 -16.47 2.44
C PRO A 383 7.99 -16.02 3.86
N LEU A 384 8.19 -14.74 4.15
CA LEU A 384 7.63 -14.08 5.32
C LEU A 384 6.10 -14.01 5.23
N SER A 385 5.37 -13.76 6.32
CA SER A 385 3.91 -13.53 6.24
C SER A 385 3.56 -12.21 5.58
N TYR A 386 4.51 -11.32 5.48
CA TYR A 386 4.35 -10.01 4.89
C TYR A 386 4.53 -10.07 3.38
N VAL A 387 3.61 -9.45 2.66
CA VAL A 387 3.69 -9.21 1.21
C VAL A 387 3.71 -7.71 1.02
N GLY A 388 4.56 -7.20 0.16
CA GLY A 388 4.59 -5.77 -0.11
C GLY A 388 5.17 -5.46 -1.48
N CYS A 389 4.78 -4.30 -1.99
CA CYS A 389 5.37 -3.67 -3.16
C CYS A 389 5.93 -2.30 -2.75
N ILE A 390 7.15 -2.00 -3.20
CA ILE A 390 7.86 -0.74 -2.97
C ILE A 390 8.29 -0.22 -4.33
N LYS A 391 7.51 0.68 -4.89
CA LYS A 391 7.73 1.17 -6.24
C LYS A 391 9.01 2.00 -6.32
N GLY A 392 9.90 1.61 -7.24
CA GLY A 392 11.17 2.29 -7.46
C GLY A 392 12.30 1.92 -6.48
N ASN A 393 12.13 0.88 -5.66
CA ASN A 393 13.19 0.41 -4.77
C ASN A 393 14.44 -0.04 -5.55
N THR A 394 14.25 -0.64 -6.72
CA THR A 394 15.32 -1.04 -7.66
C THR A 394 16.22 0.11 -8.09
N THR A 395 15.68 1.32 -8.18
CA THR A 395 16.43 2.54 -8.55
C THR A 395 16.94 3.32 -7.35
N GLY A 396 16.61 2.89 -6.12
CA GLY A 396 16.95 3.59 -4.89
C GLY A 396 16.15 4.88 -4.64
N ALA A 397 15.14 5.14 -5.46
CA ALA A 397 14.29 6.33 -5.38
C ALA A 397 12.82 5.95 -5.33
N THR A 398 12.35 5.57 -4.12
CA THR A 398 10.92 5.35 -3.90
C THR A 398 10.16 6.66 -4.14
N ALA A 399 9.32 6.68 -5.15
CA ALA A 399 8.51 7.84 -5.51
C ALA A 399 7.03 7.47 -5.53
N SER A 400 6.21 8.27 -4.86
CA SER A 400 4.76 8.19 -4.90
C SER A 400 4.18 9.16 -5.93
N LEU A 401 2.89 9.00 -6.23
CA LEU A 401 2.20 9.99 -7.08
C LEU A 401 2.10 11.36 -6.38
N VAL A 402 1.99 11.36 -5.04
CA VAL A 402 2.03 12.60 -4.24
C VAL A 402 3.39 13.28 -4.36
N ASP A 403 4.50 12.53 -4.26
CA ASP A 403 5.86 13.09 -4.41
C ASP A 403 6.06 13.77 -5.77
N LEU A 404 5.48 13.21 -6.84
CA LEU A 404 5.58 13.79 -8.18
C LEU A 404 4.79 15.09 -8.32
N LEU A 405 3.73 15.27 -7.55
CA LEU A 405 2.80 16.39 -7.67
C LEU A 405 2.91 17.42 -6.54
N ASP A 406 3.64 17.14 -5.45
CA ASP A 406 3.76 18.00 -4.27
C ASP A 406 4.16 19.44 -4.62
N ASN A 407 5.22 19.61 -5.42
CA ASN A 407 5.67 20.93 -5.84
C ASN A 407 4.62 21.69 -6.65
N ILE A 408 3.85 20.99 -7.48
CA ILE A 408 2.77 21.61 -8.28
C ILE A 408 1.63 22.02 -7.35
N GLN A 409 1.28 21.19 -6.39
CA GLN A 409 0.26 21.50 -5.37
C GLN A 409 0.64 22.75 -4.56
N MET A 410 1.92 22.86 -4.17
CA MET A 410 2.44 24.02 -3.45
C MET A 410 2.32 25.29 -4.30
N LEU A 411 2.80 25.25 -5.54
CA LEU A 411 2.72 26.41 -6.46
C LEU A 411 1.26 26.79 -6.76
N TYR A 412 0.38 25.81 -6.92
CA TYR A 412 -1.04 26.04 -7.14
C TYR A 412 -1.68 26.82 -5.98
N ASN A 413 -1.44 26.40 -4.75
CA ASN A 413 -1.93 27.10 -3.56
C ASN A 413 -1.42 28.54 -3.47
N ILE A 414 -0.13 28.77 -3.81
CA ILE A 414 0.46 30.09 -3.86
C ILE A 414 -0.22 30.99 -4.90
N VAL A 415 -0.47 30.46 -6.09
CA VAL A 415 -1.13 31.23 -7.17
C VAL A 415 -2.56 31.58 -6.78
N VAL A 416 -3.32 30.64 -6.20
CA VAL A 416 -4.69 30.92 -5.72
C VAL A 416 -4.67 31.96 -4.60
N TYR A 417 -3.75 31.84 -3.64
CA TYR A 417 -3.55 32.85 -2.60
C TYR A 417 -3.27 34.24 -3.19
N GLN A 418 -2.41 34.33 -4.21
CA GLN A 418 -2.12 35.59 -4.87
C GLN A 418 -3.35 36.16 -5.61
N ILE A 419 -4.18 35.31 -6.21
CA ILE A 419 -5.45 35.72 -6.80
C ILE A 419 -6.38 36.30 -5.74
N GLU A 420 -6.57 35.63 -4.60
CA GLU A 420 -7.40 36.12 -3.50
C GLU A 420 -6.86 37.46 -2.94
N LEU A 421 -5.54 37.56 -2.75
CA LEU A 421 -4.88 38.77 -2.28
C LEU A 421 -5.08 39.92 -3.27
N ALA A 422 -4.96 39.64 -4.57
CA ALA A 422 -5.20 40.61 -5.61
C ALA A 422 -6.67 41.06 -5.62
N MET A 423 -7.61 40.12 -5.54
CA MET A 423 -9.04 40.44 -5.44
C MET A 423 -9.36 41.28 -4.18
N ALA A 424 -8.76 40.96 -3.04
CA ALA A 424 -8.94 41.72 -1.80
C ALA A 424 -8.41 43.15 -1.88
N ARG A 425 -7.39 43.36 -2.73
CA ARG A 425 -6.79 44.69 -2.97
C ARG A 425 -7.51 45.47 -4.07
N SER A 426 -8.41 44.80 -4.82
CA SER A 426 -9.15 45.42 -5.91
C SER A 426 -10.14 46.44 -5.38
N GLY A 427 -9.80 47.69 -5.50
CA GLY A 427 -10.65 48.83 -5.14
C GLY A 427 -11.43 49.42 -6.30
N GLY A 428 -11.38 48.81 -7.49
CA GLY A 428 -11.97 49.40 -8.69
C GLY A 428 -11.20 50.64 -9.19
N LYS A 429 -11.93 51.65 -9.66
CA LYS A 429 -11.34 52.92 -10.06
C LYS A 429 -11.43 53.91 -8.93
N ALA A 430 -10.31 54.45 -8.47
CA ALA A 430 -10.30 55.49 -7.47
C ALA A 430 -10.06 56.85 -8.14
N VAL A 431 -10.77 57.84 -7.64
CA VAL A 431 -10.57 59.22 -8.08
C VAL A 431 -9.86 59.97 -6.96
N VAL A 432 -8.73 60.54 -7.28
CA VAL A 432 -7.98 61.40 -6.37
C VAL A 432 -8.46 62.82 -6.62
N TYR A 433 -8.95 63.49 -5.59
CA TYR A 433 -9.32 64.88 -5.68
C TYR A 433 -8.72 65.70 -4.54
N ASP A 434 -8.48 66.98 -4.79
CA ASP A 434 -7.84 67.92 -3.85
C ASP A 434 -8.89 68.52 -2.89
N VAL A 435 -8.79 68.17 -1.61
CA VAL A 435 -9.68 68.66 -0.55
C VAL A 435 -9.45 70.12 -0.20
N SER A 436 -8.26 70.69 -0.59
CA SER A 436 -7.94 72.11 -0.31
C SER A 436 -8.86 73.09 -1.03
N GLN A 437 -9.62 72.63 -1.99
CA GLN A 437 -10.62 73.45 -2.71
C GLN A 437 -12.04 73.40 -2.15
N LEU A 438 -12.28 72.57 -1.11
CA LEU A 438 -13.53 72.56 -0.40
C LEU A 438 -13.57 73.66 0.67
N PRO A 439 -14.71 74.34 0.88
CA PRO A 439 -14.80 75.50 1.76
C PRO A 439 -14.74 75.20 3.26
N THR A 440 -14.56 74.00 3.67
CA THR A 440 -14.48 73.58 5.07
C THR A 440 -13.24 72.71 5.29
N ASN A 441 -12.48 72.98 6.40
CA ASN A 441 -11.37 72.17 6.84
C ASN A 441 -11.85 70.76 7.23
N VAL A 442 -11.76 69.84 6.33
CA VAL A 442 -12.10 68.44 6.58
C VAL A 442 -10.79 67.72 7.00
N GLY A 443 -10.52 67.74 8.31
CA GLY A 443 -9.48 66.91 8.91
C GLY A 443 -9.92 65.45 8.86
N MET A 444 -9.48 64.69 7.86
CA MET A 444 -9.75 63.25 7.78
C MET A 444 -8.61 62.46 8.38
N ASP A 445 -8.93 61.53 9.25
CA ASP A 445 -7.98 60.56 9.78
C ASP A 445 -7.64 59.51 8.69
N ILE A 446 -6.46 58.92 8.78
CA ILE A 446 -5.97 57.87 7.85
C ILE A 446 -7.01 56.74 7.71
N GLN A 447 -7.71 56.38 8.79
CA GLN A 447 -8.75 55.36 8.77
C GLN A 447 -9.95 55.78 7.92
N GLN A 448 -10.34 57.04 7.95
CA GLN A 448 -11.42 57.58 7.11
C GLN A 448 -11.02 57.64 5.64
N VAL A 449 -9.77 57.98 5.33
CA VAL A 449 -9.23 57.97 3.98
C VAL A 449 -9.24 56.55 3.40
N LEU A 450 -8.82 55.54 4.19
CA LEU A 450 -8.88 54.13 3.79
C LEU A 450 -10.30 53.61 3.64
N TYR A 451 -11.24 54.11 4.47
CA TYR A 451 -12.65 53.78 4.36
C TYR A 451 -13.25 54.30 3.05
N HIS A 452 -13.04 55.58 2.72
CA HIS A 452 -13.51 56.18 1.48
C HIS A 452 -12.84 55.59 0.22
N LEU A 453 -11.56 55.20 0.31
CA LEU A 453 -10.89 54.47 -0.75
C LEU A 453 -11.57 53.12 -1.04
N LYS A 454 -11.96 52.40 0.02
CA LYS A 454 -12.59 51.07 -0.13
C LYS A 454 -14.07 51.13 -0.50
N THR A 455 -14.84 52.10 0.03
CA THR A 455 -16.29 52.22 -0.18
C THR A 455 -16.63 53.05 -1.41
N ASP A 456 -16.01 54.19 -1.57
CA ASP A 456 -16.43 55.19 -2.55
C ASP A 456 -15.41 55.31 -3.72
N GLY A 457 -14.22 54.69 -3.56
CA GLY A 457 -13.14 54.80 -4.52
C GLY A 457 -12.53 56.19 -4.64
N ILE A 458 -12.53 56.95 -3.54
CA ILE A 458 -12.08 58.34 -3.49
C ILE A 458 -10.83 58.46 -2.61
N ILE A 459 -9.81 59.14 -3.10
CA ILE A 459 -8.59 59.46 -2.33
C ILE A 459 -8.53 60.96 -2.17
N PRO A 460 -8.86 61.53 -0.99
CA PRO A 460 -8.72 62.95 -0.74
C PRO A 460 -7.26 63.30 -0.47
N ILE A 461 -6.75 64.36 -1.12
CA ILE A 461 -5.40 64.90 -0.93
C ILE A 461 -5.51 66.39 -0.57
N ASN A 462 -4.72 66.88 0.40
CA ASN A 462 -4.60 68.29 0.71
C ASN A 462 -3.28 68.82 0.10
N SER A 463 -3.35 69.59 -0.99
CA SER A 463 -2.17 70.14 -1.69
C SER A 463 -1.67 71.42 -1.07
N LYS A 464 -2.39 72.00 -0.11
CA LYS A 464 -2.04 73.31 0.51
C LYS A 464 -1.80 73.22 2.02
N ASP A 465 -1.08 72.20 2.47
CA ASP A 465 -0.68 72.16 3.87
C ASP A 465 0.52 73.08 4.12
N GLU A 466 0.52 73.76 5.29
CA GLU A 466 1.54 74.74 5.63
C GLU A 466 2.95 74.13 5.59
N GLY A 467 3.68 74.38 4.49
CA GLY A 467 5.08 74.02 4.34
C GLY A 467 5.46 73.20 3.10
N ASN A 468 4.52 72.58 2.40
CA ASN A 468 4.80 71.78 1.20
C ASN A 468 3.83 72.11 0.07
N GLN A 469 4.18 73.08 -0.79
CA GLN A 469 3.44 73.33 -2.03
C GLN A 469 3.81 72.25 -3.09
N MET A 470 2.97 71.26 -3.30
CA MET A 470 3.00 70.43 -4.51
C MET A 470 2.53 71.31 -5.68
N SER A 471 3.48 71.82 -6.47
CA SER A 471 3.23 72.82 -7.51
C SER A 471 2.58 72.31 -8.78
N SER A 472 2.12 71.08 -8.89
CA SER A 472 1.58 70.53 -10.12
C SER A 472 0.61 69.36 -9.95
N PHE A 473 -0.36 69.43 -9.01
CA PHE A 473 -1.42 68.44 -8.96
C PHE A 473 -2.56 68.84 -9.88
N ASN A 474 -2.88 68.03 -10.87
CA ASN A 474 -4.11 68.19 -11.67
C ASN A 474 -5.31 67.88 -10.76
N GLN A 475 -6.33 68.75 -10.78
CA GLN A 475 -7.51 68.74 -9.86
C GLN A 475 -8.19 67.38 -9.75
N PHE A 476 -8.09 66.52 -10.75
CA PHE A 476 -8.63 65.16 -10.77
C PHE A 476 -7.65 64.22 -11.42
N GLN A 477 -7.23 63.19 -10.71
CA GLN A 477 -6.45 62.10 -11.26
C GLN A 477 -7.17 60.78 -10.99
N GLN A 478 -7.46 60.06 -12.08
CA GLN A 478 -8.04 58.73 -11.94
C GLN A 478 -6.92 57.70 -11.81
N ILE A 479 -6.90 56.97 -10.72
CA ILE A 479 -6.02 55.82 -10.53
C ILE A 479 -6.85 54.58 -10.79
N ASP A 480 -6.43 53.78 -11.74
CA ASP A 480 -7.08 52.53 -12.08
C ASP A 480 -6.51 51.38 -11.25
N PHE A 481 -7.25 50.93 -10.25
CA PHE A 481 -6.94 49.75 -9.46
C PHE A 481 -7.61 48.47 -10.03
N THR A 482 -8.10 48.56 -11.25
CA THR A 482 -8.70 47.39 -11.92
C THR A 482 -7.64 46.36 -12.26
N LEU A 483 -7.86 45.14 -11.79
CA LEU A 483 -6.97 44.00 -11.82
C LEU A 483 -6.98 43.23 -13.15
N SER A 484 -7.25 43.85 -14.29
CA SER A 484 -7.62 43.10 -15.48
C SER A 484 -6.49 42.21 -16.05
N GLN A 485 -5.27 42.64 -16.05
CA GLN A 485 -4.19 41.89 -16.74
C GLN A 485 -3.39 40.96 -15.82
N SER A 486 -3.05 41.38 -14.61
CA SER A 486 -2.26 40.55 -13.70
C SER A 486 -3.08 39.36 -13.13
N VAL A 487 -4.36 39.57 -12.83
CA VAL A 487 -5.24 38.48 -12.39
C VAL A 487 -5.48 37.49 -13.52
N GLN A 488 -5.65 37.97 -14.75
CA GLN A 488 -5.77 37.07 -15.91
C GLN A 488 -4.51 36.21 -16.12
N GLN A 489 -3.33 36.76 -15.91
CA GLN A 489 -2.06 36.02 -15.99
C GLN A 489 -2.00 34.95 -14.87
N LEU A 490 -2.41 35.27 -13.65
CA LEU A 490 -2.47 34.31 -12.55
C LEU A 490 -3.49 33.19 -12.82
N ILE A 491 -4.65 33.52 -13.38
CA ILE A 491 -5.64 32.52 -13.78
C ILE A 491 -5.08 31.60 -14.87
N ASN A 492 -4.39 32.14 -15.87
CA ASN A 492 -3.76 31.34 -16.91
C ASN A 492 -2.67 30.44 -16.32
N LEU A 493 -1.86 30.93 -15.38
CA LEU A 493 -0.86 30.15 -14.66
C LEU A 493 -1.51 29.01 -13.84
N LYS A 494 -2.62 29.31 -13.15
CA LYS A 494 -3.42 28.30 -12.44
C LYS A 494 -3.84 27.17 -13.38
N VAL A 495 -4.41 27.48 -14.53
CA VAL A 495 -4.86 26.49 -15.53
C VAL A 495 -3.66 25.68 -16.06
N MET A 496 -2.52 26.35 -16.31
CA MET A 496 -1.31 25.66 -16.75
C MET A 496 -0.78 24.67 -15.70
N LEU A 497 -0.84 25.00 -14.41
CA LEU A 497 -0.44 24.09 -13.32
C LEU A 497 -1.39 22.87 -13.22
N GLU A 498 -2.70 23.07 -13.42
CA GLU A 498 -3.65 21.96 -13.49
C GLU A 498 -3.35 21.01 -14.67
N ASP A 499 -3.02 21.57 -15.84
CA ASP A 499 -2.66 20.79 -17.01
C ASP A 499 -1.32 20.05 -16.83
N MET A 500 -0.33 20.69 -16.23
CA MET A 500 0.94 20.03 -15.86
C MET A 500 0.71 18.88 -14.88
N ALA A 501 -0.12 19.08 -13.85
CA ALA A 501 -0.48 18.02 -12.91
C ALA A 501 -1.15 16.85 -13.63
N GLY A 502 -2.01 17.13 -14.60
CA GLY A 502 -2.65 16.11 -15.44
C GLY A 502 -1.66 15.32 -16.29
N GLN A 503 -0.72 16.01 -16.92
CA GLN A 503 0.29 15.37 -17.77
C GLN A 503 1.24 14.47 -16.96
N ILE A 504 1.71 14.95 -15.80
CA ILE A 504 2.64 14.19 -14.94
C ILE A 504 1.95 12.99 -14.30
N SER A 505 0.71 13.17 -13.82
CA SER A 505 -0.04 12.07 -13.18
C SER A 505 -0.60 11.06 -14.18
N GLY A 506 -0.69 11.39 -15.47
CA GLY A 506 -1.45 10.62 -16.44
C GLY A 506 -2.98 10.71 -16.24
N VAL A 507 -3.45 11.62 -15.36
CA VAL A 507 -4.88 11.89 -15.15
C VAL A 507 -5.21 13.23 -15.76
N THR A 508 -5.47 13.22 -17.09
CA THR A 508 -5.77 14.41 -17.89
C THR A 508 -7.23 14.83 -17.71
N LYS A 509 -7.54 16.07 -18.08
CA LYS A 509 -8.92 16.61 -18.05
C LYS A 509 -9.91 15.73 -18.81
N GLN A 510 -9.50 15.16 -19.95
CA GLN A 510 -10.34 14.24 -20.74
C GLN A 510 -10.64 12.95 -19.96
N ARG A 511 -9.66 12.43 -19.19
CA ARG A 511 -9.86 11.25 -18.34
C ARG A 511 -10.74 11.55 -17.12
N GLU A 512 -10.72 12.78 -16.62
CA GLU A 512 -11.63 13.30 -15.59
C GLU A 512 -13.06 13.54 -16.11
N GLY A 513 -13.29 13.40 -17.43
CA GLY A 513 -14.60 13.56 -18.07
C GLY A 513 -14.86 14.94 -18.66
N ALA A 514 -13.88 15.84 -18.64
CA ALA A 514 -14.01 17.14 -19.29
C ALA A 514 -13.76 16.99 -20.81
N VAL A 515 -14.81 17.18 -21.60
CA VAL A 515 -14.75 17.13 -23.07
C VAL A 515 -15.08 18.52 -23.61
N GLY A 516 -14.20 19.06 -24.45
CA GLY A 516 -14.42 20.34 -25.12
C GLY A 516 -15.50 20.24 -26.20
N GLN A 517 -16.25 21.32 -26.41
CA GLN A 517 -17.37 21.39 -27.36
C GLN A 517 -16.98 21.04 -28.81
N TYR A 518 -15.70 21.17 -29.17
CA TYR A 518 -15.17 20.92 -30.50
C TYR A 518 -14.21 19.73 -30.58
N GLU A 519 -14.12 18.90 -29.51
CA GLU A 519 -13.25 17.73 -29.51
C GLU A 519 -13.94 16.53 -30.18
N TYR A 520 -13.28 15.94 -31.17
CA TYR A 520 -13.76 14.72 -31.82
C TYR A 520 -13.63 13.52 -30.87
N VAL A 521 -14.67 12.70 -30.78
CA VAL A 521 -14.73 11.50 -29.90
C VAL A 521 -13.50 10.60 -30.06
N GLY A 522 -13.02 10.42 -31.30
CA GLY A 522 -11.83 9.59 -31.58
C GLY A 522 -10.52 10.18 -31.00
N ASN A 523 -10.38 11.49 -30.92
CA ASN A 523 -9.21 12.13 -30.33
C ASN A 523 -9.25 12.04 -28.80
N VAL A 524 -10.42 12.24 -28.22
CA VAL A 524 -10.64 12.07 -26.77
C VAL A 524 -10.32 10.65 -26.35
N GLN A 525 -10.83 9.64 -27.05
CA GLN A 525 -10.53 8.24 -26.77
C GLN A 525 -9.02 7.93 -26.85
N ARG A 526 -8.34 8.41 -27.89
CA ARG A 526 -6.88 8.22 -28.01
C ARG A 526 -6.13 8.90 -26.88
N SER A 527 -6.51 10.11 -26.49
CA SER A 527 -5.91 10.84 -25.38
C SER A 527 -6.10 10.10 -24.06
N VAL A 528 -7.29 9.56 -23.80
CA VAL A 528 -7.59 8.76 -22.59
C VAL A 528 -6.76 7.47 -22.57
N VAL A 529 -6.68 6.74 -23.67
CA VAL A 529 -5.88 5.51 -23.77
C VAL A 529 -4.39 5.81 -23.57
N GLN A 530 -3.88 6.86 -24.19
CA GLN A 530 -2.48 7.22 -24.06
C GLN A 530 -2.13 7.70 -22.64
N SER A 531 -3.00 8.46 -22.02
CA SER A 531 -2.83 8.88 -20.62
C SER A 531 -2.91 7.71 -19.63
N ALA A 532 -3.79 6.73 -19.91
CA ALA A 532 -3.89 5.50 -19.11
C ALA A 532 -2.59 4.69 -19.11
N THR A 533 -1.84 4.70 -20.21
CA THR A 533 -0.54 4.00 -20.33
C THR A 533 0.47 4.51 -19.30
N ILE A 534 0.46 5.81 -18.95
CA ILE A 534 1.37 6.39 -17.95
C ILE A 534 1.11 5.77 -16.57
N THR A 535 -0.16 5.54 -16.24
CA THR A 535 -0.56 5.00 -14.94
C THR A 535 -0.52 3.48 -14.86
N GLU A 536 -0.39 2.77 -16.00
CA GLU A 536 -0.44 1.31 -16.06
C GLU A 536 0.65 0.66 -15.19
N SER A 537 1.80 1.31 -15.05
CA SER A 537 2.88 0.82 -14.17
C SER A 537 2.46 0.70 -12.69
N TRP A 538 1.51 1.54 -12.22
CA TRP A 538 0.96 1.46 -10.86
C TRP A 538 0.02 0.28 -10.72
N PHE A 539 -0.87 0.09 -11.69
CA PHE A 539 -1.80 -1.04 -11.73
C PHE A 539 -1.06 -2.37 -11.86
N TYR A 540 0.01 -2.40 -12.66
CA TYR A 540 0.86 -3.60 -12.81
C TYR A 540 1.52 -3.97 -11.47
N SER A 541 2.17 -3.01 -10.79
CA SER A 541 2.83 -3.27 -9.50
C SER A 541 1.83 -3.76 -8.45
N HIS A 542 0.64 -3.14 -8.39
CA HIS A 542 -0.45 -3.56 -7.52
C HIS A 542 -0.99 -4.94 -7.90
N GLY A 543 -1.16 -5.22 -9.20
CA GLY A 543 -1.59 -6.52 -9.72
C GLY A 543 -0.66 -7.65 -9.28
N GLU A 544 0.64 -7.45 -9.37
CA GLU A 544 1.66 -8.37 -8.90
C GLU A 544 1.63 -8.59 -7.37
N ALA A 545 1.39 -7.53 -6.59
CA ALA A 545 1.20 -7.66 -5.15
C ALA A 545 -0.06 -8.46 -4.81
N LYS A 546 -1.19 -8.20 -5.50
CA LYS A 546 -2.44 -8.98 -5.36
C LYS A 546 -2.20 -10.47 -5.66
N GLN A 547 -1.52 -10.77 -6.76
CA GLN A 547 -1.21 -12.16 -7.13
C GLN A 547 -0.44 -12.88 -6.02
N ARG A 548 0.59 -12.24 -5.46
CA ARG A 548 1.37 -12.81 -4.35
C ARG A 548 0.56 -13.05 -3.09
N VAL A 549 -0.34 -12.11 -2.75
CA VAL A 549 -1.25 -12.28 -1.60
C VAL A 549 -2.19 -13.48 -1.83
N LEU A 550 -2.80 -13.58 -3.01
CA LEU A 550 -3.73 -14.65 -3.36
C LEU A 550 -3.02 -16.02 -3.40
N GLU A 551 -1.80 -16.08 -3.93
CA GLU A 551 -0.99 -17.30 -3.92
C GLU A 551 -0.68 -17.76 -2.48
N ARG A 552 -0.33 -16.83 -1.59
CA ARG A 552 -0.10 -17.16 -0.17
C ARG A 552 -1.37 -17.60 0.53
N LEU A 553 -2.51 -16.96 0.27
CA LEU A 553 -3.81 -17.40 0.80
C LEU A 553 -4.12 -18.82 0.33
N CYS A 554 -3.97 -19.11 -0.95
CA CYS A 554 -4.17 -20.43 -1.52
C CYS A 554 -3.25 -21.48 -0.88
N ASN A 555 -1.99 -21.15 -0.64
CA ASN A 555 -1.05 -22.04 0.02
C ASN A 555 -1.38 -22.27 1.51
N LEU A 556 -1.84 -21.24 2.23
CA LEU A 556 -2.25 -21.37 3.62
C LEU A 556 -3.54 -22.18 3.80
N MET A 557 -4.46 -22.19 2.81
CA MET A 557 -5.65 -23.05 2.84
C MET A 557 -5.30 -24.52 3.05
N LYS A 558 -4.20 -25.00 2.46
CA LYS A 558 -3.71 -26.40 2.62
C LYS A 558 -3.41 -26.74 4.09
N VAL A 559 -2.93 -25.77 4.84
CA VAL A 559 -2.59 -25.95 6.26
C VAL A 559 -3.81 -25.69 7.13
N ALA A 560 -4.54 -24.60 6.90
CA ALA A 560 -5.69 -24.20 7.68
C ALA A 560 -6.82 -25.25 7.62
N TRP A 561 -7.03 -25.85 6.46
CA TRP A 561 -8.12 -26.79 6.20
C TRP A 561 -7.66 -28.25 6.06
N ALA A 562 -6.50 -28.59 6.62
CA ALA A 562 -5.99 -29.97 6.60
C ALA A 562 -6.96 -30.98 7.24
N GLY A 563 -7.81 -30.54 8.18
CA GLY A 563 -8.89 -31.35 8.79
C GLY A 563 -10.22 -31.32 8.04
N GLY A 564 -10.26 -30.73 6.84
CA GLY A 564 -11.48 -30.49 6.06
C GLY A 564 -12.21 -29.22 6.46
N LYS A 565 -12.95 -28.63 5.53
CA LYS A 565 -13.76 -27.43 5.73
C LYS A 565 -15.08 -27.54 4.99
N LYS A 566 -16.17 -27.26 5.70
CA LYS A 566 -17.49 -27.11 5.11
C LYS A 566 -18.04 -25.73 5.43
N ALA A 567 -18.38 -24.98 4.41
CA ALA A 567 -18.92 -23.63 4.55
C ALA A 567 -19.90 -23.32 3.41
N GLY A 568 -20.90 -22.50 3.68
CA GLY A 568 -21.76 -21.94 2.67
C GLY A 568 -21.35 -20.50 2.36
N MET A 569 -21.44 -20.08 1.12
CA MET A 569 -21.25 -18.69 0.71
C MET A 569 -22.36 -18.22 -0.21
N ILE A 570 -22.69 -16.95 -0.13
CA ILE A 570 -23.61 -16.29 -1.03
C ILE A 570 -22.76 -15.56 -2.06
N LEU A 571 -22.98 -15.82 -3.34
CA LEU A 571 -22.30 -15.13 -4.44
C LEU A 571 -22.93 -13.74 -4.67
N GLY A 572 -22.22 -12.90 -5.42
CA GLY A 572 -22.69 -11.54 -5.73
C GLY A 572 -24.01 -11.45 -6.51
N ASP A 573 -24.38 -12.54 -7.20
CA ASP A 573 -25.67 -12.71 -7.90
C ASP A 573 -26.80 -13.24 -6.98
N GLY A 574 -26.50 -13.45 -5.69
CA GLY A 574 -27.42 -14.03 -4.71
C GLY A 574 -27.49 -15.56 -4.72
N ALA A 575 -26.76 -16.23 -5.61
CA ALA A 575 -26.69 -17.70 -5.63
C ALA A 575 -25.93 -18.22 -4.40
N TYR A 576 -26.41 -19.35 -3.88
CA TYR A 576 -25.76 -20.02 -2.74
C TYR A 576 -24.81 -21.10 -3.26
N LYS A 577 -23.55 -21.03 -2.85
CA LYS A 577 -22.53 -22.02 -3.16
C LYS A 577 -22.02 -22.69 -1.90
N PHE A 578 -21.85 -23.99 -1.95
CA PHE A 578 -21.39 -24.78 -0.81
C PHE A 578 -19.94 -25.22 -1.01
N LEU A 579 -19.06 -24.75 -0.15
CA LEU A 579 -17.67 -25.18 -0.11
C LEU A 579 -17.55 -26.48 0.69
N ASN A 580 -16.97 -27.52 0.10
CA ASN A 580 -16.70 -28.79 0.76
C ASN A 580 -15.26 -29.23 0.47
N VAL A 581 -14.37 -28.94 1.40
CA VAL A 581 -12.97 -29.41 1.35
C VAL A 581 -12.87 -30.67 2.19
N MET A 582 -12.50 -31.77 1.54
CA MET A 582 -12.24 -33.04 2.22
C MET A 582 -10.84 -33.03 2.84
N PRO A 583 -10.63 -33.74 3.98
CA PRO A 583 -9.32 -33.86 4.63
C PRO A 583 -8.25 -34.44 3.72
#